data_4343f52e427293ac25ad03daafbe8bd2
#
_entry.id   4343f52e427293ac25ad03daafbe8bd2
#
_cell.length_a   1.000
_cell.length_b   1.000
_cell.length_c   1.000
_cell.angle_alpha   90.00
_cell.angle_beta   90.00
_cell.angle_gamma   90.00
#
_symmetry.space_group_name_H-M   'P 1'
#
loop_
_entity.id
_entity.type
_entity.pdbx_description
1 polymer ?
#
loop_
_entity_poly.entity_id
_entity_poly.type
_entity_poly.pdbx_seq_one_letter_code
_entity_poly.pdbx_strand_id
1 'polypeptide(L)'
;VRLADKVAIVTGGAGGIGAATARRLAAEGARVVVADIVADKAQAVASDIGPQAVGFAFDAESPEAIEHLVAFAVRHFGRLDILHNNAALLGAAIEADTNAIDIPVDLWDRTLAVNLRAIFLGCRFAIPRMAENGGGAIVNTASINAFAGDAVRLAYGASKGAVVSLTKYIATQHAHQRIRCNAVAPGLILTPAVVDPSEEALRPFSRQILSHRLGRPEDIAAAVAYLASPDADYVTGTVLRVDGGMSAHLPYVADLPVIVGNA
;
A
#
# COMPACT_ATOMS: atom_id res chain seq x y z
N VAL A 1 -6.96 10.04 -20.01
CA VAL A 1 -7.08 10.17 -18.56
C VAL A 1 -7.86 8.95 -18.05
N ARG A 2 -7.16 7.96 -17.45
CA ARG A 2 -7.74 6.63 -17.16
C ARG A 2 -8.72 6.63 -15.98
N LEU A 3 -8.62 7.61 -15.08
CA LEU A 3 -9.39 7.67 -13.84
C LEU A 3 -10.31 8.90 -13.78
N ALA A 4 -10.72 9.42 -14.95
CA ALA A 4 -11.64 10.54 -15.02
C ALA A 4 -12.92 10.24 -14.22
N ASP A 5 -13.38 11.22 -13.44
CA ASP A 5 -14.59 11.16 -12.60
C ASP A 5 -14.57 10.10 -11.48
N LYS A 6 -13.45 9.41 -11.26
CA LYS A 6 -13.29 8.46 -10.16
C LYS A 6 -12.95 9.18 -8.86
N VAL A 7 -13.39 8.61 -7.75
CA VAL A 7 -13.04 9.06 -6.39
C VAL A 7 -12.21 7.99 -5.71
N ALA A 8 -11.05 8.40 -5.20
CA ALA A 8 -10.10 7.52 -4.54
C ALA A 8 -9.88 7.93 -3.07
N ILE A 9 -9.73 6.95 -2.19
CA ILE A 9 -9.14 7.11 -0.86
C ILE A 9 -7.74 6.50 -0.89
N VAL A 10 -6.74 7.22 -0.37
CA VAL A 10 -5.39 6.72 -0.14
C VAL A 10 -5.06 6.85 1.34
N THR A 11 -4.93 5.73 2.06
CA THR A 11 -4.52 5.71 3.46
C THR A 11 -3.00 5.71 3.61
N GLY A 12 -2.47 6.37 4.67
CA GLY A 12 -1.03 6.63 4.76
C GLY A 12 -0.55 7.55 3.62
N GLY A 13 -1.41 8.51 3.25
CA GLY A 13 -1.25 9.35 2.06
C GLY A 13 -0.30 10.53 2.22
N ALA A 14 0.23 10.78 3.43
CA ALA A 14 1.04 11.96 3.71
C ALA A 14 2.52 11.83 3.32
N GLY A 15 2.98 10.65 2.92
CA GLY A 15 4.38 10.46 2.56
C GLY A 15 4.66 9.18 1.77
N GLY A 16 5.89 9.05 1.30
CA GLY A 16 6.38 7.87 0.61
C GLY A 16 5.45 7.38 -0.50
N ILE A 17 5.13 6.09 -0.47
CA ILE A 17 4.27 5.41 -1.45
C ILE A 17 2.88 6.05 -1.51
N GLY A 18 2.28 6.38 -0.35
CA GLY A 18 0.94 6.94 -0.30
C GLY A 18 0.84 8.30 -1.00
N ALA A 19 1.77 9.21 -0.72
CA ALA A 19 1.79 10.53 -1.35
C ALA A 19 2.03 10.45 -2.87
N ALA A 20 2.96 9.59 -3.30
CA ALA A 20 3.19 9.33 -4.72
C ALA A 20 1.94 8.75 -5.41
N THR A 21 1.25 7.82 -4.73
CA THR A 21 0.00 7.25 -5.24
C THR A 21 -1.11 8.30 -5.35
N ALA A 22 -1.30 9.13 -4.32
CA ALA A 22 -2.30 10.19 -4.36
C ALA A 22 -2.07 11.15 -5.53
N ARG A 23 -0.83 11.62 -5.72
CA ARG A 23 -0.45 12.46 -6.86
C ARG A 23 -0.68 11.74 -8.19
N ARG A 24 -0.31 10.47 -8.29
CA ARG A 24 -0.47 9.69 -9.52
C ARG A 24 -1.95 9.50 -9.89
N LEU A 25 -2.79 9.12 -8.94
CA LEU A 25 -4.23 8.94 -9.19
C LEU A 25 -4.88 10.27 -9.61
N ALA A 26 -4.52 11.37 -8.96
CA ALA A 26 -5.00 12.69 -9.33
C ALA A 26 -4.53 13.14 -10.73
N ALA A 27 -3.27 12.90 -11.08
CA ALA A 27 -2.74 13.18 -12.43
C ALA A 27 -3.45 12.36 -13.52
N GLU A 28 -4.01 11.21 -13.16
CA GLU A 28 -4.84 10.38 -14.05
C GLU A 28 -6.34 10.73 -14.00
N GLY A 29 -6.71 11.82 -13.28
CA GLY A 29 -8.05 12.41 -13.28
C GLY A 29 -8.94 12.04 -12.12
N ALA A 30 -8.46 11.30 -11.13
CA ALA A 30 -9.24 10.99 -9.95
C ALA A 30 -9.34 12.20 -8.99
N ARG A 31 -10.45 12.28 -8.26
CA ARG A 31 -10.54 13.08 -7.04
C ARG A 31 -10.06 12.23 -5.87
N VAL A 32 -9.22 12.78 -4.99
CA VAL A 32 -8.48 11.98 -4.02
C VAL A 32 -8.67 12.49 -2.59
N VAL A 33 -9.07 11.59 -1.68
CA VAL A 33 -8.95 11.83 -0.24
C VAL A 33 -7.59 11.30 0.21
N VAL A 34 -6.73 12.21 0.65
CA VAL A 34 -5.41 11.89 1.22
C VAL A 34 -5.58 11.71 2.72
N ALA A 35 -5.59 10.46 3.19
CA ALA A 35 -5.85 10.15 4.60
C ALA A 35 -4.57 9.74 5.33
N ASP A 36 -4.26 10.41 6.44
CA ASP A 36 -3.08 10.11 7.25
C ASP A 36 -3.30 10.50 8.72
N ILE A 37 -2.53 9.87 9.62
CA ILE A 37 -2.57 10.20 11.04
C ILE A 37 -2.02 11.62 11.31
N VAL A 38 -1.12 12.12 10.44
CA VAL A 38 -0.58 13.48 10.51
C VAL A 38 -1.39 14.39 9.60
N ALA A 39 -2.45 14.99 10.16
CA ALA A 39 -3.42 15.82 9.44
C ALA A 39 -2.79 16.90 8.55
N ASP A 40 -1.83 17.67 9.11
CA ASP A 40 -1.17 18.77 8.39
C ASP A 40 -0.39 18.29 7.18
N LYS A 41 0.26 17.12 7.27
CA LYS A 41 0.98 16.51 6.13
C LYS A 41 0.01 16.01 5.07
N ALA A 42 -1.11 15.39 5.47
CA ALA A 42 -2.15 14.98 4.54
C ALA A 42 -2.72 16.19 3.78
N GLN A 43 -2.99 17.29 4.50
CA GLN A 43 -3.47 18.53 3.90
C GLN A 43 -2.42 19.17 2.98
N ALA A 44 -1.14 19.14 3.34
CA ALA A 44 -0.06 19.66 2.48
C ALA A 44 0.01 18.90 1.15
N VAL A 45 -0.02 17.56 1.19
CA VAL A 45 -0.05 16.72 -0.03
C VAL A 45 -1.30 17.02 -0.87
N ALA A 46 -2.47 17.17 -0.25
CA ALA A 46 -3.69 17.51 -0.96
C ALA A 46 -3.62 18.90 -1.61
N SER A 47 -3.05 19.88 -0.92
CA SER A 47 -2.86 21.24 -1.44
C SER A 47 -1.91 21.26 -2.64
N ASP A 48 -0.82 20.49 -2.59
CA ASP A 48 0.11 20.35 -3.73
C ASP A 48 -0.56 19.71 -4.96
N ILE A 49 -1.50 18.78 -4.75
CA ILE A 49 -2.27 18.15 -5.83
C ILE A 49 -3.26 19.15 -6.45
N GLY A 50 -3.87 20.01 -5.63
CA GLY A 50 -4.83 21.01 -6.07
C GLY A 50 -6.29 20.68 -5.77
N PRO A 51 -7.26 21.30 -6.44
CA PRO A 51 -8.67 21.31 -6.05
C PRO A 51 -9.36 19.91 -6.13
N GLN A 52 -8.75 18.95 -6.82
CA GLN A 52 -9.25 17.58 -6.89
C GLN A 52 -8.83 16.71 -5.69
N ALA A 53 -8.07 17.24 -4.72
CA ALA A 53 -7.66 16.50 -3.54
C ALA A 53 -8.05 17.20 -2.23
N VAL A 54 -8.25 16.40 -1.19
CA VAL A 54 -8.55 16.89 0.16
C VAL A 54 -7.81 16.02 1.19
N GLY A 55 -7.22 16.67 2.20
CA GLY A 55 -6.61 16.01 3.33
C GLY A 55 -7.64 15.56 4.36
N PHE A 56 -7.39 14.43 5.04
CA PHE A 56 -8.25 13.90 6.08
C PHE A 56 -7.42 13.28 7.20
N ALA A 57 -7.67 13.70 8.45
CA ALA A 57 -7.06 13.09 9.63
C ALA A 57 -7.61 11.67 9.83
N PHE A 58 -6.72 10.67 9.89
CA PHE A 58 -7.12 9.27 9.88
C PHE A 58 -6.24 8.43 10.78
N ASP A 59 -6.82 7.85 11.81
CA ASP A 59 -6.17 6.86 12.67
C ASP A 59 -6.59 5.45 12.24
N ALA A 60 -5.64 4.66 11.73
CA ALA A 60 -5.87 3.29 11.30
C ALA A 60 -6.17 2.31 12.45
N GLU A 61 -5.90 2.68 13.70
CA GLU A 61 -6.24 1.88 14.88
C GLU A 61 -7.72 2.01 15.27
N SER A 62 -8.39 3.14 14.90
CA SER A 62 -9.79 3.41 15.25
C SER A 62 -10.75 2.92 14.17
N PRO A 63 -11.63 1.94 14.49
CA PRO A 63 -12.71 1.52 13.59
C PRO A 63 -13.63 2.67 13.16
N GLU A 64 -13.93 3.59 14.08
CA GLU A 64 -14.79 4.75 13.85
C GLU A 64 -14.14 5.74 12.88
N ALA A 65 -12.81 5.97 12.99
CA ALA A 65 -12.09 6.81 12.05
C ALA A 65 -12.10 6.25 10.63
N ILE A 66 -12.02 4.91 10.50
CA ILE A 66 -12.09 4.22 9.20
C ILE A 66 -13.48 4.40 8.56
N GLU A 67 -14.54 4.21 9.33
CA GLU A 67 -15.92 4.44 8.87
C GLU A 67 -16.16 5.90 8.46
N HIS A 68 -15.69 6.83 9.29
CA HIS A 68 -15.80 8.27 9.03
C HIS A 68 -15.03 8.70 7.77
N LEU A 69 -13.87 8.12 7.50
CA LEU A 69 -13.09 8.37 6.29
C LEU A 69 -13.88 8.01 5.02
N VAL A 70 -14.46 6.81 5.00
CA VAL A 70 -15.28 6.35 3.85
C VAL A 70 -16.54 7.23 3.69
N ALA A 71 -17.24 7.51 4.79
CA ALA A 71 -18.39 8.39 4.77
C ALA A 71 -18.04 9.82 4.32
N PHE A 72 -16.86 10.33 4.73
CA PHE A 72 -16.38 11.64 4.29
C PHE A 72 -16.15 11.68 2.77
N ALA A 73 -15.47 10.68 2.20
CA ALA A 73 -15.22 10.63 0.76
C ALA A 73 -16.53 10.69 -0.05
N VAL A 74 -17.54 9.91 0.37
CA VAL A 74 -18.86 9.90 -0.28
C VAL A 74 -19.59 11.23 -0.11
N ARG A 75 -19.58 11.82 1.10
CA ARG A 75 -20.25 13.13 1.32
C ARG A 75 -19.57 14.26 0.53
N HIS A 76 -18.24 14.25 0.44
CA HIS A 76 -17.46 15.33 -0.18
C HIS A 76 -17.46 15.27 -1.70
N PHE A 77 -17.32 14.06 -2.26
CA PHE A 77 -17.18 13.86 -3.71
C PHE A 77 -18.36 13.14 -4.37
N GLY A 78 -19.36 12.71 -3.60
CA GLY A 78 -20.60 12.10 -4.10
C GLY A 78 -20.52 10.60 -4.39
N ARG A 79 -19.32 9.98 -4.35
CA ARG A 79 -19.08 8.57 -4.66
C ARG A 79 -17.79 8.05 -4.08
N LEU A 80 -17.55 6.74 -4.18
CA LEU A 80 -16.26 6.10 -3.93
C LEU A 80 -16.04 5.00 -4.97
N ASP A 81 -14.90 5.01 -5.66
CA ASP A 81 -14.56 4.05 -6.71
C ASP A 81 -13.27 3.27 -6.41
N ILE A 82 -12.33 3.89 -5.71
CA ILE A 82 -10.99 3.34 -5.48
C ILE A 82 -10.65 3.45 -4.00
N LEU A 83 -10.18 2.34 -3.42
CA LEU A 83 -9.59 2.31 -2.08
C LEU A 83 -8.17 1.77 -2.15
N HIS A 84 -7.19 2.60 -1.85
CA HIS A 84 -5.80 2.17 -1.64
C HIS A 84 -5.49 2.05 -0.16
N ASN A 85 -5.50 0.84 0.36
CA ASN A 85 -5.10 0.51 1.73
C ASN A 85 -3.57 0.45 1.81
N ASN A 86 -2.94 1.57 2.18
CA ASN A 86 -1.48 1.69 2.22
C ASN A 86 -0.93 2.01 3.61
N ALA A 87 -1.74 2.54 4.52
CA ALA A 87 -1.31 2.81 5.90
C ALA A 87 -0.68 1.56 6.55
N ALA A 88 0.43 1.76 7.23
CA ALA A 88 1.13 0.70 7.95
C ALA A 88 1.84 1.29 9.18
N LEU A 89 2.01 0.48 10.20
CA LEU A 89 2.82 0.84 11.36
C LEU A 89 4.30 0.82 10.94
N LEU A 90 4.97 1.96 11.09
CA LEU A 90 6.35 2.22 10.65
C LEU A 90 7.12 2.96 11.76
N GLY A 91 8.40 3.26 11.49
CA GLY A 91 9.26 4.03 12.41
C GLY A 91 9.79 3.18 13.57
N ALA A 92 9.92 3.76 14.76
CA ALA A 92 10.48 3.11 15.95
C ALA A 92 9.79 1.78 16.32
N ALA A 93 8.52 1.60 15.96
CA ALA A 93 7.82 0.34 16.15
C ALA A 93 8.45 -0.82 15.36
N ILE A 94 9.06 -0.55 14.20
CA ILE A 94 9.74 -1.57 13.40
C ILE A 94 11.01 -2.07 14.08
N GLU A 95 11.70 -1.23 14.83
CA GLU A 95 12.94 -1.60 15.53
C GLU A 95 12.67 -2.61 16.66
N ALA A 96 11.50 -2.52 17.30
CA ALA A 96 11.06 -3.44 18.35
C ALA A 96 10.35 -4.69 17.79
N ASP A 97 10.02 -4.74 16.50
CA ASP A 97 9.44 -5.91 15.83
C ASP A 97 10.57 -6.89 15.47
N THR A 98 11.00 -7.65 16.46
CA THR A 98 12.15 -8.55 16.42
C THR A 98 11.74 -9.98 16.06
N ASN A 99 11.96 -10.93 16.96
CA ASN A 99 11.69 -12.36 16.79
C ASN A 99 10.54 -12.83 17.71
N ALA A 100 10.14 -14.10 17.61
CA ALA A 100 8.99 -14.65 18.31
C ALA A 100 9.11 -14.69 19.86
N ILE A 101 10.31 -14.57 20.40
CA ILE A 101 10.55 -14.60 21.85
C ILE A 101 10.52 -13.18 22.42
N ASP A 102 11.10 -12.23 21.72
CA ASP A 102 11.44 -10.92 22.26
C ASP A 102 10.46 -9.81 21.82
N ILE A 103 9.61 -10.05 20.82
CA ILE A 103 8.63 -9.04 20.38
C ILE A 103 7.61 -8.76 21.49
N PRO A 104 7.36 -7.49 21.87
CA PRO A 104 6.28 -7.17 22.80
C PRO A 104 4.90 -7.55 22.23
N VAL A 105 4.06 -8.18 23.04
CA VAL A 105 2.72 -8.63 22.61
C VAL A 105 1.83 -7.46 22.18
N ASP A 106 1.91 -6.34 22.88
CA ASP A 106 1.18 -5.12 22.53
C ASP A 106 1.60 -4.55 21.17
N LEU A 107 2.89 -4.64 20.82
CA LEU A 107 3.37 -4.27 19.49
C LEU A 107 2.85 -5.22 18.41
N TRP A 108 2.82 -6.53 18.69
CA TRP A 108 2.20 -7.51 17.82
C TRP A 108 0.74 -7.16 17.55
N ASP A 109 -0.06 -6.97 18.59
CA ASP A 109 -1.48 -6.65 18.48
C ASP A 109 -1.71 -5.33 17.72
N ARG A 110 -0.93 -4.30 18.02
CA ARG A 110 -0.98 -3.02 17.34
C ARG A 110 -0.62 -3.12 15.87
N THR A 111 0.41 -3.89 15.53
CA THR A 111 0.81 -4.13 14.13
C THR A 111 -0.32 -4.79 13.35
N LEU A 112 -0.97 -5.80 13.92
CA LEU A 112 -2.13 -6.43 13.28
C LEU A 112 -3.33 -5.48 13.20
N ALA A 113 -3.55 -4.63 14.19
CA ALA A 113 -4.61 -3.63 14.16
C ALA A 113 -4.44 -2.66 12.98
N VAL A 114 -3.24 -2.08 12.82
CA VAL A 114 -2.96 -1.11 11.75
C VAL A 114 -2.82 -1.77 10.38
N ASN A 115 -2.04 -2.85 10.28
CA ASN A 115 -1.64 -3.41 8.98
C ASN A 115 -2.66 -4.38 8.38
N LEU A 116 -3.57 -4.94 9.19
CA LEU A 116 -4.52 -5.97 8.75
C LEU A 116 -5.96 -5.60 9.06
N ARG A 117 -6.31 -5.35 10.34
CA ARG A 117 -7.69 -5.03 10.74
C ARG A 117 -8.19 -3.76 10.05
N ALA A 118 -7.35 -2.72 9.93
CA ALA A 118 -7.71 -1.49 9.23
C ALA A 118 -8.04 -1.74 7.75
N ILE A 119 -7.29 -2.60 7.06
CA ILE A 119 -7.58 -2.99 5.67
C ILE A 119 -8.93 -3.71 5.58
N PHE A 120 -9.18 -4.66 6.49
CA PHE A 120 -10.47 -5.34 6.55
C PHE A 120 -11.63 -4.36 6.75
N LEU A 121 -11.51 -3.45 7.71
CA LEU A 121 -12.54 -2.44 8.00
C LEU A 121 -12.70 -1.46 6.83
N GLY A 122 -11.61 -1.03 6.21
CA GLY A 122 -11.63 -0.22 4.99
C GLY A 122 -12.45 -0.90 3.88
N CYS A 123 -12.21 -2.18 3.63
CA CYS A 123 -12.99 -2.97 2.67
C CYS A 123 -14.48 -3.07 3.11
N ARG A 124 -14.73 -3.37 4.40
CA ARG A 124 -16.08 -3.51 4.95
C ARG A 124 -16.95 -2.27 4.70
N PHE A 125 -16.39 -1.08 4.91
CA PHE A 125 -17.15 0.17 4.76
C PHE A 125 -17.16 0.68 3.31
N ALA A 126 -16.08 0.43 2.53
CA ALA A 126 -16.01 0.91 1.15
C ALA A 126 -16.84 0.08 0.17
N ILE A 127 -16.87 -1.24 0.31
CA ILE A 127 -17.54 -2.15 -0.65
C ILE A 127 -19.03 -1.79 -0.87
N PRO A 128 -19.85 -1.56 0.15
CA PRO A 128 -21.25 -1.16 -0.08
C PRO A 128 -21.37 0.13 -0.91
N ARG A 129 -20.50 1.11 -0.64
CA ARG A 129 -20.50 2.40 -1.35
C ARG A 129 -20.02 2.28 -2.80
N MET A 130 -19.04 1.42 -3.04
CA MET A 130 -18.59 1.10 -4.39
C MET A 130 -19.68 0.36 -5.18
N ALA A 131 -20.34 -0.61 -4.56
CA ALA A 131 -21.41 -1.38 -5.19
C ALA A 131 -22.59 -0.49 -5.61
N GLU A 132 -22.97 0.52 -4.80
CA GLU A 132 -23.98 1.54 -5.13
C GLU A 132 -23.63 2.32 -6.41
N ASN A 133 -22.32 2.44 -6.73
CA ASN A 133 -21.81 3.12 -7.92
C ASN A 133 -21.52 2.16 -9.10
N GLY A 134 -21.93 0.89 -8.99
CA GLY A 134 -21.75 -0.11 -10.05
C GLY A 134 -20.42 -0.88 -10.01
N GLY A 135 -19.67 -0.78 -8.90
CA GLY A 135 -18.43 -1.51 -8.67
C GLY A 135 -17.27 -0.61 -8.25
N GLY A 136 -16.10 -1.19 -8.05
CA GLY A 136 -14.91 -0.46 -7.64
C GLY A 136 -13.62 -1.28 -7.65
N ALA A 137 -12.51 -0.63 -7.35
CA ALA A 137 -11.19 -1.24 -7.28
C ALA A 137 -10.55 -1.00 -5.90
N ILE A 138 -10.16 -2.10 -5.26
CA ILE A 138 -9.40 -2.08 -4.00
C ILE A 138 -7.99 -2.53 -4.30
N VAL A 139 -7.00 -1.76 -3.84
CA VAL A 139 -5.59 -2.11 -3.92
C VAL A 139 -4.99 -2.11 -2.52
N ASN A 140 -4.49 -3.25 -2.07
CA ASN A 140 -3.88 -3.40 -0.75
C ASN A 140 -2.35 -3.38 -0.87
N THR A 141 -1.67 -2.72 0.06
CA THR A 141 -0.20 -2.76 0.12
C THR A 141 0.25 -3.92 1.01
N ALA A 142 0.68 -5.01 0.35
CA ALA A 142 1.37 -6.13 0.96
C ALA A 142 2.88 -5.81 1.13
N SER A 143 3.75 -6.77 0.97
CA SER A 143 5.22 -6.66 0.95
C SER A 143 5.82 -7.93 0.39
N ILE A 144 7.08 -7.91 -0.06
CA ILE A 144 7.85 -9.13 -0.30
C ILE A 144 8.00 -9.99 0.96
N ASN A 145 7.99 -9.39 2.17
CA ASN A 145 7.96 -10.12 3.45
C ASN A 145 6.70 -11.00 3.65
N ALA A 146 5.70 -10.89 2.79
CA ALA A 146 4.58 -11.83 2.75
C ALA A 146 4.93 -13.20 2.15
N PHE A 147 6.07 -13.32 1.48
CA PHE A 147 6.48 -14.51 0.71
C PHE A 147 7.78 -15.13 1.17
N ALA A 148 8.54 -14.44 2.02
CA ALA A 148 9.80 -14.93 2.57
C ALA A 148 9.97 -14.44 4.01
N GLY A 149 10.68 -15.22 4.82
CA GLY A 149 11.03 -14.83 6.19
C GLY A 149 12.14 -13.78 6.19
N ASP A 150 12.15 -12.97 7.25
CA ASP A 150 13.19 -12.01 7.58
C ASP A 150 13.79 -12.36 8.95
N ALA A 151 14.96 -11.87 9.26
CA ALA A 151 15.60 -12.03 10.57
C ALA A 151 14.90 -11.23 11.68
N VAL A 152 14.12 -10.23 11.30
CA VAL A 152 13.34 -9.32 12.15
C VAL A 152 11.97 -9.09 11.51
N ARG A 153 11.12 -8.24 12.12
CA ARG A 153 9.83 -7.83 11.55
C ARG A 153 8.80 -8.97 11.47
N LEU A 154 8.74 -9.77 12.54
CA LEU A 154 7.84 -10.92 12.62
C LEU A 154 6.36 -10.51 12.46
N ALA A 155 5.90 -9.52 13.26
CA ALA A 155 4.51 -9.07 13.21
C ALA A 155 4.19 -8.42 11.85
N TYR A 156 5.11 -7.61 11.34
CA TYR A 156 4.97 -7.00 10.02
C TYR A 156 4.83 -8.07 8.93
N GLY A 157 5.77 -9.03 8.86
CA GLY A 157 5.74 -10.13 7.88
C GLY A 157 4.44 -10.94 7.95
N ALA A 158 4.03 -11.34 9.16
CA ALA A 158 2.78 -12.06 9.40
C ALA A 158 1.56 -11.24 8.92
N SER A 159 1.50 -9.94 9.26
CA SER A 159 0.43 -9.04 8.81
C SER A 159 0.35 -8.96 7.28
N LYS A 160 1.50 -8.85 6.59
CA LYS A 160 1.54 -8.74 5.13
C LYS A 160 1.20 -10.05 4.42
N GLY A 161 1.53 -11.20 5.01
CA GLY A 161 1.04 -12.52 4.58
C GLY A 161 -0.48 -12.64 4.67
N ALA A 162 -1.07 -12.17 5.77
CA ALA A 162 -2.51 -12.14 5.96
C ALA A 162 -3.21 -11.22 4.96
N VAL A 163 -2.62 -10.08 4.58
CA VAL A 163 -3.14 -9.16 3.54
C VAL A 163 -3.24 -9.87 2.18
N VAL A 164 -2.27 -10.71 1.83
CA VAL A 164 -2.32 -11.52 0.58
C VAL A 164 -3.53 -12.44 0.58
N SER A 165 -3.79 -13.13 1.70
CA SER A 165 -4.97 -14.00 1.84
C SER A 165 -6.25 -13.18 1.79
N LEU A 166 -6.36 -12.10 2.58
CA LEU A 166 -7.53 -11.22 2.63
C LEU A 166 -7.90 -10.68 1.24
N THR A 167 -6.90 -10.28 0.44
CA THR A 167 -7.09 -9.79 -0.94
C THR A 167 -7.85 -10.79 -1.80
N LYS A 168 -7.50 -12.07 -1.72
CA LYS A 168 -8.18 -13.15 -2.48
C LYS A 168 -9.62 -13.36 -2.02
N TYR A 169 -9.84 -13.36 -0.70
CA TYR A 169 -11.19 -13.51 -0.15
C TYR A 169 -12.10 -12.36 -0.55
N ILE A 170 -11.66 -11.11 -0.45
CA ILE A 170 -12.43 -9.94 -0.88
C ILE A 170 -12.73 -10.01 -2.39
N ALA A 171 -11.74 -10.32 -3.22
CA ALA A 171 -11.94 -10.47 -4.66
C ALA A 171 -13.01 -11.53 -4.99
N THR A 172 -12.96 -12.69 -4.33
CA THR A 172 -13.89 -13.80 -4.57
C THR A 172 -15.29 -13.51 -4.07
N GLN A 173 -15.41 -13.00 -2.84
CA GLN A 173 -16.71 -12.80 -2.19
C GLN A 173 -17.51 -11.66 -2.78
N HIS A 174 -16.85 -10.64 -3.36
CA HIS A 174 -17.48 -9.42 -3.85
C HIS A 174 -17.44 -9.23 -5.37
N ALA A 175 -17.01 -10.27 -6.12
CA ALA A 175 -17.01 -10.25 -7.59
C ALA A 175 -18.39 -9.96 -8.19
N HIS A 176 -19.45 -10.50 -7.59
CA HIS A 176 -20.84 -10.27 -8.03
C HIS A 176 -21.29 -8.79 -7.90
N GLN A 177 -20.61 -8.00 -7.07
CA GLN A 177 -20.80 -6.55 -6.91
C GLN A 177 -19.85 -5.74 -7.82
N ARG A 178 -19.14 -6.39 -8.74
CA ARG A 178 -18.10 -5.80 -9.62
C ARG A 178 -16.98 -5.11 -8.83
N ILE A 179 -16.62 -5.68 -7.70
CA ILE A 179 -15.46 -5.23 -6.91
C ILE A 179 -14.25 -6.05 -7.33
N ARG A 180 -13.21 -5.38 -7.81
CA ARG A 180 -11.88 -5.96 -7.99
C ARG A 180 -11.04 -5.67 -6.74
N CYS A 181 -10.32 -6.67 -6.27
CA CYS A 181 -9.42 -6.50 -5.15
C CYS A 181 -8.08 -7.14 -5.48
N ASN A 182 -7.02 -6.34 -5.49
CA ASN A 182 -5.65 -6.78 -5.77
C ASN A 182 -4.70 -6.26 -4.70
N ALA A 183 -3.47 -6.76 -4.69
CA ALA A 183 -2.42 -6.22 -3.85
C ALA A 183 -1.19 -5.85 -4.68
N VAL A 184 -0.45 -4.86 -4.21
CA VAL A 184 0.94 -4.62 -4.60
C VAL A 184 1.85 -5.14 -3.49
N ALA A 185 2.98 -5.75 -3.85
CA ALA A 185 4.00 -6.19 -2.91
C ALA A 185 5.32 -5.49 -3.24
N PRO A 186 5.59 -4.35 -2.58
CA PRO A 186 6.85 -3.63 -2.73
C PRO A 186 8.05 -4.44 -2.24
N GLY A 187 9.20 -4.29 -2.92
CA GLY A 187 10.51 -4.59 -2.38
C GLY A 187 11.02 -3.44 -1.53
N LEU A 188 12.34 -3.21 -1.53
CA LEU A 188 12.91 -2.02 -0.90
C LEU A 188 12.62 -0.78 -1.74
N ILE A 189 11.85 0.12 -1.17
CA ILE A 189 11.47 1.41 -1.76
C ILE A 189 12.10 2.54 -0.96
N LEU A 190 12.87 3.39 -1.62
CA LEU A 190 13.48 4.55 -0.98
C LEU A 190 12.41 5.58 -0.63
N THR A 191 12.06 5.63 0.64
CA THR A 191 11.10 6.58 1.23
C THR A 191 11.75 7.28 2.42
N PRO A 192 11.18 8.39 2.91
CA PRO A 192 11.64 9.01 4.15
C PRO A 192 11.57 8.11 5.40
N ALA A 193 10.89 6.96 5.30
CA ALA A 193 10.81 5.96 6.38
C ALA A 193 12.01 4.99 6.38
N VAL A 194 12.90 5.03 5.39
CA VAL A 194 14.15 4.26 5.39
C VAL A 194 15.09 4.90 6.41
N VAL A 195 15.42 4.16 7.46
CA VAL A 195 16.15 4.67 8.64
C VAL A 195 17.59 5.04 8.30
N ASP A 196 18.28 4.20 7.51
CA ASP A 196 19.64 4.45 7.07
C ASP A 196 19.72 4.27 5.54
N PRO A 197 19.78 5.38 4.77
CA PRO A 197 19.92 5.34 3.33
C PRO A 197 21.39 5.21 2.86
N SER A 198 22.34 4.94 3.74
CA SER A 198 23.76 4.78 3.36
C SER A 198 23.93 3.63 2.37
N GLU A 199 24.95 3.72 1.52
CA GLU A 199 25.30 2.67 0.57
C GLU A 199 25.58 1.34 1.28
N GLU A 200 26.23 1.40 2.44
CA GLU A 200 26.57 0.23 3.25
C GLU A 200 25.30 -0.49 3.75
N ALA A 201 24.35 0.23 4.31
CA ALA A 201 23.08 -0.32 4.80
C ALA A 201 22.20 -0.86 3.66
N LEU A 202 22.24 -0.23 2.49
CA LEU A 202 21.45 -0.63 1.32
C LEU A 202 22.10 -1.74 0.48
N ARG A 203 23.41 -1.97 0.62
CA ARG A 203 24.17 -2.93 -0.18
C ARG A 203 23.59 -4.36 -0.16
N PRO A 204 23.18 -4.95 0.97
CA PRO A 204 22.57 -6.29 0.99
C PRO A 204 21.32 -6.39 0.12
N PHE A 205 20.53 -5.31 0.06
CA PHE A 205 19.31 -5.26 -0.74
C PHE A 205 19.62 -4.99 -2.23
N SER A 206 20.50 -4.02 -2.52
CA SER A 206 20.83 -3.66 -3.90
C SER A 206 21.44 -4.82 -4.68
N ARG A 207 22.19 -5.69 -4.03
CA ARG A 207 22.74 -6.92 -4.64
C ARG A 207 21.68 -7.94 -5.05
N GLN A 208 20.49 -7.89 -4.43
CA GLN A 208 19.38 -8.81 -4.75
C GLN A 208 18.44 -8.26 -5.84
N ILE A 209 18.63 -7.03 -6.27
CA ILE A 209 17.75 -6.37 -7.24
C ILE A 209 18.29 -6.60 -8.65
N LEU A 210 17.46 -7.15 -9.53
CA LEU A 210 17.79 -7.38 -10.94
C LEU A 210 17.65 -6.11 -11.79
N SER A 211 16.86 -5.14 -11.33
CA SER A 211 16.78 -3.83 -11.97
C SER A 211 18.01 -2.99 -11.65
N HIS A 212 18.28 -2.00 -12.49
CA HIS A 212 19.48 -1.15 -12.38
C HIS A 212 19.45 -0.15 -11.21
N ARG A 213 18.40 -0.12 -10.39
CA ARG A 213 18.23 0.81 -9.27
C ARG A 213 17.29 0.27 -8.20
N LEU A 214 17.37 0.86 -7.03
CA LEU A 214 16.38 0.67 -5.97
C LEU A 214 15.01 1.24 -6.37
N GLY A 215 13.95 0.69 -5.76
CA GLY A 215 12.58 1.15 -5.99
C GLY A 215 12.33 2.56 -5.47
N ARG A 216 11.43 3.27 -6.13
CA ARG A 216 10.94 4.59 -5.74
C ARG A 216 9.44 4.53 -5.50
N PRO A 217 8.88 5.46 -4.71
CA PRO A 217 7.43 5.54 -4.47
C PRO A 217 6.60 5.54 -5.76
N GLU A 218 7.11 6.18 -6.83
CA GLU A 218 6.46 6.29 -8.14
C GLU A 218 6.30 4.93 -8.83
N ASP A 219 7.20 3.97 -8.59
CA ASP A 219 7.09 2.61 -9.14
C ASP A 219 5.86 1.89 -8.59
N ILE A 220 5.61 2.06 -7.29
CA ILE A 220 4.42 1.49 -6.63
C ILE A 220 3.17 2.26 -7.05
N ALA A 221 3.24 3.59 -7.10
CA ALA A 221 2.13 4.43 -7.53
C ALA A 221 1.66 4.08 -8.96
N ALA A 222 2.58 3.77 -9.87
CA ALA A 222 2.26 3.33 -11.23
C ALA A 222 1.50 1.98 -11.24
N ALA A 223 1.94 1.02 -10.43
CA ALA A 223 1.29 -0.28 -10.29
C ALA A 223 -0.12 -0.14 -9.66
N VAL A 224 -0.26 0.69 -8.62
CA VAL A 224 -1.56 0.98 -8.00
C VAL A 224 -2.51 1.65 -9.01
N ALA A 225 -2.04 2.65 -9.76
CA ALA A 225 -2.85 3.32 -10.77
C ALA A 225 -3.31 2.36 -11.88
N TYR A 226 -2.45 1.43 -12.32
CA TYR A 226 -2.84 0.37 -13.24
C TYR A 226 -3.94 -0.51 -12.64
N LEU A 227 -3.73 -1.07 -11.44
CA LEU A 227 -4.68 -1.98 -10.79
C LEU A 227 -6.02 -1.29 -10.47
N ALA A 228 -6.01 0.02 -10.23
CA ALA A 228 -7.20 0.82 -9.99
C ALA A 228 -7.96 1.19 -11.27
N SER A 229 -7.32 1.12 -12.44
CA SER A 229 -7.86 1.59 -13.72
C SER A 229 -8.70 0.54 -14.45
N PRO A 230 -9.46 0.92 -15.49
CA PRO A 230 -10.13 0.00 -16.42
C PRO A 230 -9.16 -0.94 -17.17
N ASP A 231 -7.89 -0.56 -17.34
CA ASP A 231 -6.88 -1.42 -17.99
C ASP A 231 -6.67 -2.74 -17.23
N ALA A 232 -7.04 -2.77 -15.93
CA ALA A 232 -6.98 -3.96 -15.08
C ALA A 232 -8.36 -4.63 -14.89
N ASP A 233 -9.32 -4.43 -15.79
CA ASP A 233 -10.68 -4.96 -15.63
C ASP A 233 -10.73 -6.49 -15.47
N TYR A 234 -9.81 -7.21 -16.13
CA TYR A 234 -9.69 -8.67 -16.01
C TYR A 234 -8.66 -9.13 -14.97
N VAL A 235 -8.26 -8.22 -14.05
CA VAL A 235 -7.25 -8.48 -12.99
C VAL A 235 -7.89 -8.34 -11.62
N THR A 236 -8.08 -9.47 -10.92
CA THR A 236 -8.58 -9.49 -9.55
C THR A 236 -8.00 -10.68 -8.78
N GLY A 237 -7.84 -10.56 -7.46
CA GLY A 237 -7.30 -11.59 -6.58
C GLY A 237 -5.79 -11.80 -6.72
N THR A 238 -5.08 -10.96 -7.47
CA THR A 238 -3.64 -11.09 -7.68
C THR A 238 -2.81 -10.26 -6.70
N VAL A 239 -1.54 -10.63 -6.61
CA VAL A 239 -0.50 -9.83 -5.95
C VAL A 239 0.57 -9.48 -6.96
N LEU A 240 0.67 -8.22 -7.32
CA LEU A 240 1.70 -7.70 -8.21
C LEU A 240 2.95 -7.35 -7.38
N ARG A 241 4.02 -8.13 -7.56
CA ARG A 241 5.32 -7.81 -6.95
C ARG A 241 5.96 -6.66 -7.72
N VAL A 242 6.39 -5.64 -6.99
CA VAL A 242 7.06 -4.45 -7.53
C VAL A 242 8.34 -4.27 -6.73
N ASP A 243 9.30 -5.12 -6.98
CA ASP A 243 10.47 -5.36 -6.14
C ASP A 243 11.80 -5.36 -6.92
N GLY A 244 11.79 -4.94 -8.18
CA GLY A 244 12.97 -4.95 -9.04
C GLY A 244 13.54 -6.34 -9.32
N GLY A 245 12.72 -7.40 -9.17
CA GLY A 245 13.13 -8.78 -9.35
C GLY A 245 13.78 -9.42 -8.13
N MET A 246 13.79 -8.74 -6.97
CA MET A 246 14.41 -9.21 -5.73
C MET A 246 13.89 -10.58 -5.29
N SER A 247 12.60 -10.86 -5.47
CA SER A 247 11.99 -12.15 -5.12
C SER A 247 11.85 -13.13 -6.29
N ALA A 248 12.47 -12.85 -7.44
CA ALA A 248 12.32 -13.65 -8.66
C ALA A 248 13.44 -14.66 -8.88
N HIS A 249 14.51 -14.63 -8.10
CA HIS A 249 15.69 -15.47 -8.25
C HIS A 249 16.08 -16.15 -6.93
N LEU A 250 16.96 -17.16 -7.04
CA LEU A 250 17.52 -17.83 -5.87
C LEU A 250 18.61 -16.94 -5.23
N PRO A 251 18.79 -16.98 -3.90
CA PRO A 251 19.69 -16.07 -3.17
C PRO A 251 21.12 -16.05 -3.68
N TYR A 252 21.67 -17.20 -4.11
CA TYR A 252 23.04 -17.29 -4.60
C TYR A 252 23.30 -16.53 -5.91
N VAL A 253 22.24 -16.19 -6.65
CA VAL A 253 22.33 -15.48 -7.93
C VAL A 253 22.97 -14.09 -7.75
N ALA A 254 22.71 -13.44 -6.62
CA ALA A 254 23.33 -12.16 -6.27
C ALA A 254 24.86 -12.20 -6.12
N ASP A 255 25.43 -13.40 -5.93
CA ASP A 255 26.86 -13.60 -5.78
C ASP A 255 27.57 -14.01 -7.09
N LEU A 256 26.79 -14.20 -8.17
CA LEU A 256 27.34 -14.56 -9.48
C LEU A 256 27.89 -13.32 -10.20
N PRO A 257 29.14 -13.39 -10.75
CA PRO A 257 29.78 -12.26 -11.44
C PRO A 257 29.00 -11.70 -12.63
N VAL A 258 28.14 -12.51 -13.23
CA VAL A 258 27.36 -12.16 -14.44
C VAL A 258 26.23 -11.16 -14.13
N ILE A 259 25.76 -11.11 -12.90
CA ILE A 259 24.60 -10.27 -12.51
C ILE A 259 25.02 -8.99 -11.82
N VAL A 260 26.16 -9.02 -11.13
CA VAL A 260 26.82 -7.81 -10.66
C VAL A 260 27.56 -7.22 -11.86
N GLY A 261 26.80 -6.60 -12.77
CA GLY A 261 27.38 -6.05 -14.00
C GLY A 261 28.58 -5.17 -13.68
N ASN A 262 29.75 -5.64 -14.09
CA ASN A 262 30.87 -4.76 -14.37
C ASN A 262 30.45 -3.87 -15.56
N ALA A 263 29.81 -2.75 -15.26
CA ALA A 263 29.73 -1.62 -16.15
C ALA A 263 30.61 -0.51 -15.60
#